data_b8f0bbc553c21441086c058b499adb94
#
_entry.id   b8f0bbc553c21441086c058b499adb94
#
_cell.length_a   1.000
_cell.length_b   1.000
_cell.length_c   1.000
_cell.angle_alpha   90.00
_cell.angle_beta   90.00
_cell.angle_gamma   90.00
#
_symmetry.space_group_name_H-M   'P 1'
#
loop_
_entity.id
_entity.type
_entity.pdbx_description
1 polymer ?
#
loop_
_entity_poly.entity_id
_entity_poly.type
_entity_poly.pdbx_seq_one_letter_code
_entity_poly.pdbx_strand_id
1 'polypeptide(L)'
;LMMLLPLAASAQGGGESVSKHFNMFVKHHTKILIDAAESMPADKYGYKPTAAQWTFGKIIAHMAGDNRITCSAIAGVAPDKSPEPSATASKEELVSALKGSLTFCEQAVAKVNDGMLAGSVTYYGQRATRVSPLIGLVEDWSDHYSQLAGYLRLNNVLPPTAKNGEM
;
A
#
# COMPACT_ATOMS: atom_id res chain seq x y z
N LEU A 1 -38.46 47.06 6.76
CA LEU A 1 -38.06 45.71 7.13
C LEU A 1 -37.21 45.16 6.00
N MET A 2 -35.84 45.20 6.16
CA MET A 2 -34.87 44.82 5.16
C MET A 2 -34.50 43.34 5.41
N MET A 3 -34.96 42.44 4.52
CA MET A 3 -34.66 41.02 4.59
C MET A 3 -33.27 40.75 4.07
N LEU A 4 -32.32 40.42 4.96
CA LEU A 4 -31.00 39.89 4.61
C LEU A 4 -31.16 38.41 4.22
N LEU A 5 -31.03 38.09 2.93
CA LEU A 5 -30.87 36.74 2.44
C LEU A 5 -29.44 36.27 2.75
N PRO A 6 -29.25 35.10 3.35
CA PRO A 6 -27.90 34.54 3.51
C PRO A 6 -27.35 34.10 2.15
N LEU A 7 -26.25 34.69 1.72
CA LEU A 7 -25.44 34.17 0.62
C LEU A 7 -24.85 32.83 1.09
N ALA A 8 -25.41 31.73 0.61
CA ALA A 8 -24.75 30.42 0.68
C ALA A 8 -23.56 30.47 -0.29
N ALA A 9 -22.38 30.75 0.24
CA ALA A 9 -21.14 30.54 -0.49
C ALA A 9 -20.95 29.05 -0.73
N SER A 10 -21.35 28.56 -1.88
CA SER A 10 -20.91 27.27 -2.40
C SER A 10 -19.42 27.37 -2.69
N ALA A 11 -18.59 26.91 -1.77
CA ALA A 11 -17.18 26.66 -2.03
C ALA A 11 -17.10 25.52 -3.05
N GLN A 12 -17.21 25.84 -4.34
CA GLN A 12 -16.80 24.96 -5.43
C GLN A 12 -15.28 24.97 -5.45
N GLY A 13 -14.68 24.18 -4.55
CA GLY A 13 -13.27 23.83 -4.61
C GLY A 13 -13.06 22.96 -5.84
N GLY A 14 -12.57 23.54 -6.95
CA GLY A 14 -12.09 22.84 -8.12
C GLY A 14 -10.73 22.14 -7.86
N GLY A 15 -10.52 21.59 -6.65
CA GLY A 15 -9.36 20.78 -6.30
C GLY A 15 -9.51 19.35 -6.81
N GLU A 16 -8.40 18.74 -7.20
CA GLU A 16 -8.42 17.32 -7.52
C GLU A 16 -8.85 16.50 -6.29
N SER A 17 -9.66 15.47 -6.54
CA SER A 17 -10.17 14.55 -5.51
C SER A 17 -9.02 13.84 -4.79
N VAL A 18 -9.01 13.90 -3.46
CA VAL A 18 -8.01 13.22 -2.62
C VAL A 18 -8.04 11.70 -2.86
N SER A 19 -9.23 11.12 -2.97
CA SER A 19 -9.40 9.69 -3.26
C SER A 19 -8.83 9.31 -4.64
N LYS A 20 -8.85 10.21 -5.62
CA LYS A 20 -8.20 10.00 -6.92
C LYS A 20 -6.68 9.85 -6.77
N HIS A 21 -6.04 10.68 -5.93
CA HIS A 21 -4.61 10.56 -5.66
C HIS A 21 -4.24 9.23 -5.00
N PHE A 22 -5.04 8.75 -4.03
CA PHE A 22 -4.83 7.42 -3.45
C PHE A 22 -4.97 6.31 -4.50
N ASN A 23 -5.96 6.41 -5.40
CA ASN A 23 -6.11 5.44 -6.50
C ASN A 23 -4.90 5.45 -7.45
N MET A 24 -4.37 6.62 -7.79
CA MET A 24 -3.17 6.73 -8.65
C MET A 24 -1.94 6.15 -7.95
N PHE A 25 -1.74 6.47 -6.66
CA PHE A 25 -0.67 5.91 -5.84
C PHE A 25 -0.72 4.38 -5.81
N VAL A 26 -1.89 3.82 -5.49
CA VAL A 26 -2.07 2.37 -5.36
C VAL A 26 -1.78 1.65 -6.68
N LYS A 27 -2.30 2.14 -7.81
CA LYS A 27 -2.02 1.56 -9.14
C LYS A 27 -0.53 1.58 -9.48
N HIS A 28 0.15 2.70 -9.21
CA HIS A 28 1.58 2.83 -9.46
C HIS A 28 2.38 1.87 -8.58
N HIS A 29 2.13 1.89 -7.26
CA HIS A 29 2.88 1.09 -6.30
C HIS A 29 2.61 -0.40 -6.42
N THR A 30 1.38 -0.84 -6.71
CA THR A 30 1.09 -2.24 -7.04
C THR A 30 2.05 -2.76 -8.11
N LYS A 31 2.20 -2.01 -9.20
CA LYS A 31 3.08 -2.42 -10.30
C LYS A 31 4.53 -2.52 -9.85
N ILE A 32 5.08 -1.47 -9.24
CA ILE A 32 6.53 -1.45 -8.90
C ILE A 32 6.87 -2.43 -7.77
N LEU A 33 5.94 -2.72 -6.85
CA LEU A 33 6.13 -3.71 -5.79
C LEU A 33 6.15 -5.13 -6.33
N ILE A 34 5.24 -5.46 -7.26
CA ILE A 34 5.24 -6.76 -7.95
C ILE A 34 6.53 -6.92 -8.77
N ASP A 35 6.88 -5.92 -9.58
CA ASP A 35 8.07 -5.93 -10.40
C ASP A 35 9.35 -6.06 -9.56
N ALA A 36 9.41 -5.42 -8.38
CA ALA A 36 10.53 -5.53 -7.45
C ALA A 36 10.64 -6.96 -6.88
N ALA A 37 9.52 -7.52 -6.41
CA ALA A 37 9.48 -8.88 -5.89
C ALA A 37 9.90 -9.90 -6.96
N GLU A 38 9.40 -9.77 -8.19
CA GLU A 38 9.74 -10.67 -9.29
C GLU A 38 11.20 -10.53 -9.75
N SER A 39 11.78 -9.33 -9.65
CA SER A 39 13.15 -9.06 -10.10
C SER A 39 14.22 -9.70 -9.22
N MET A 40 13.98 -9.91 -7.92
CA MET A 40 14.96 -10.54 -7.03
C MET A 40 15.11 -12.03 -7.37
N PRO A 41 16.33 -12.57 -7.60
CA PRO A 41 16.54 -13.99 -7.75
C PRO A 41 16.05 -14.80 -6.55
N ALA A 42 15.54 -16.02 -6.78
CA ALA A 42 14.94 -16.83 -5.72
C ALA A 42 15.95 -17.16 -4.60
N ASP A 43 17.20 -17.45 -4.94
CA ASP A 43 18.29 -17.73 -4.00
C ASP A 43 18.69 -16.48 -3.16
N LYS A 44 18.19 -15.30 -3.49
CA LYS A 44 18.43 -14.03 -2.80
C LYS A 44 17.26 -13.57 -1.92
N TYR A 45 16.18 -14.33 -1.82
CA TYR A 45 15.08 -13.99 -0.93
C TYR A 45 15.46 -14.00 0.56
N GLY A 46 16.49 -14.77 0.93
CA GLY A 46 17.09 -14.74 2.27
C GLY A 46 18.09 -13.59 2.49
N TYR A 47 18.39 -12.76 1.48
CA TYR A 47 19.34 -11.69 1.60
C TYR A 47 18.86 -10.57 2.53
N LYS A 48 19.78 -10.04 3.35
CA LYS A 48 19.62 -8.83 4.16
C LYS A 48 20.94 -8.07 4.21
N PRO A 49 20.96 -6.72 4.16
CA PRO A 49 22.20 -5.94 4.15
C PRO A 49 23.00 -6.05 5.45
N THR A 50 22.32 -6.15 6.59
CA THR A 50 22.93 -6.30 7.92
C THR A 50 22.18 -7.35 8.75
N ALA A 51 22.80 -7.81 9.82
CA ALA A 51 22.18 -8.80 10.71
C ALA A 51 20.86 -8.31 11.34
N ALA A 52 20.74 -7.00 11.58
CA ALA A 52 19.56 -6.39 12.22
C ALA A 52 18.39 -6.16 11.26
N GLN A 53 18.63 -6.14 9.95
CA GLN A 53 17.58 -5.90 8.96
C GLN A 53 16.78 -7.17 8.63
N TRP A 54 15.56 -6.97 8.16
CA TRP A 54 14.73 -8.05 7.63
C TRP A 54 15.32 -8.60 6.33
N THR A 55 15.04 -9.86 6.06
CA THR A 55 15.34 -10.44 4.74
C THR A 55 14.39 -9.89 3.68
N PHE A 56 14.79 -9.96 2.40
CA PHE A 56 13.92 -9.59 1.29
C PHE A 56 12.58 -10.32 1.35
N GLY A 57 12.60 -11.64 1.56
CA GLY A 57 11.38 -12.45 1.70
C GLY A 57 10.52 -12.05 2.91
N LYS A 58 11.14 -11.62 4.03
CA LYS A 58 10.37 -11.13 5.20
C LYS A 58 9.62 -9.84 4.88
N ILE A 59 10.22 -8.93 4.12
CA ILE A 59 9.53 -7.70 3.70
C ILE A 59 8.31 -8.06 2.83
N ILE A 60 8.47 -8.96 1.86
CA ILE A 60 7.36 -9.42 1.00
C ILE A 60 6.25 -10.10 1.81
N ALA A 61 6.60 -10.98 2.74
CA ALA A 61 5.65 -11.66 3.62
C ALA A 61 4.87 -10.67 4.48
N HIS A 62 5.58 -9.70 5.09
CA HIS A 62 4.99 -8.66 5.90
C HIS A 62 3.97 -7.82 5.12
N MET A 63 4.37 -7.30 3.96
CA MET A 63 3.47 -6.52 3.11
C MET A 63 2.21 -7.31 2.74
N ALA A 64 2.36 -8.58 2.37
CA ALA A 64 1.21 -9.43 2.04
C ALA A 64 0.28 -9.64 3.24
N GLY A 65 0.81 -9.70 4.46
CA GLY A 65 0.05 -9.80 5.70
C GLY A 65 -0.63 -8.49 6.07
N ASP A 66 0.12 -7.40 6.09
CA ASP A 66 -0.36 -6.07 6.52
C ASP A 66 -1.41 -5.50 5.58
N ASN A 67 -1.25 -5.69 4.28
CA ASN A 67 -2.24 -5.30 3.27
C ASN A 67 -3.65 -5.83 3.60
N ARG A 68 -3.77 -7.06 4.13
CA ARG A 68 -5.08 -7.63 4.50
C ARG A 68 -5.75 -6.86 5.63
N ILE A 69 -4.97 -6.40 6.61
CA ILE A 69 -5.48 -5.61 7.74
C ILE A 69 -5.84 -4.20 7.27
N THR A 70 -4.89 -3.53 6.64
CA THR A 70 -5.01 -2.14 6.23
C THR A 70 -6.10 -1.97 5.17
N CYS A 71 -6.14 -2.81 4.14
CA CYS A 71 -7.12 -2.69 3.07
C CYS A 71 -8.51 -3.18 3.48
N SER A 72 -8.64 -4.08 4.47
CA SER A 72 -9.93 -4.38 5.09
C SER A 72 -10.50 -3.16 5.83
N ALA A 73 -9.67 -2.42 6.56
CA ALA A 73 -10.08 -1.18 7.20
C ALA A 73 -10.50 -0.11 6.17
N ILE A 74 -9.76 0.02 5.06
CA ILE A 74 -10.13 0.90 3.94
C ILE A 74 -11.48 0.49 3.34
N ALA A 75 -11.70 -0.79 3.09
CA ALA A 75 -12.95 -1.32 2.56
C ALA A 75 -14.12 -1.22 3.56
N GLY A 76 -13.83 -1.11 4.86
CA GLY A 76 -14.84 -1.16 5.93
C GLY A 76 -15.39 -2.56 6.18
N VAL A 77 -14.57 -3.59 5.96
CA VAL A 77 -14.92 -5.00 6.21
C VAL A 77 -14.04 -5.58 7.33
N ALA A 78 -14.45 -6.72 7.87
CA ALA A 78 -13.62 -7.42 8.85
C ALA A 78 -12.31 -7.88 8.21
N PRO A 79 -11.16 -7.76 8.91
CA PRO A 79 -9.88 -8.20 8.39
C PRO A 79 -9.85 -9.72 8.19
N ASP A 80 -9.21 -10.15 7.12
CA ASP A 80 -8.87 -11.54 6.90
C ASP A 80 -7.89 -11.98 8.02
N LYS A 81 -8.26 -13.05 8.72
CA LYS A 81 -7.49 -13.60 9.83
C LYS A 81 -6.52 -14.70 9.40
N SER A 82 -6.34 -14.92 8.10
CA SER A 82 -5.36 -15.86 7.59
C SER A 82 -3.96 -15.49 8.11
N PRO A 83 -3.12 -16.47 8.45
CA PRO A 83 -1.77 -16.18 8.94
C PRO A 83 -0.95 -15.44 7.87
N GLU A 84 -0.02 -14.61 8.33
CA GLU A 84 1.00 -14.02 7.45
C GLU A 84 1.77 -15.16 6.75
N PRO A 85 2.12 -15.02 5.46
CA PRO A 85 2.97 -15.99 4.78
C PRO A 85 4.30 -16.16 5.52
N SER A 86 4.86 -17.38 5.50
CA SER A 86 6.18 -17.59 6.09
C SER A 86 7.22 -16.73 5.38
N ALA A 87 8.07 -16.04 6.13
CA ALA A 87 9.20 -15.28 5.59
C ALA A 87 10.23 -16.15 4.84
N THR A 88 10.18 -17.47 5.03
CA THR A 88 11.05 -18.48 4.40
C THR A 88 10.31 -19.33 3.35
N ALA A 89 9.07 -18.93 2.99
CA ALA A 89 8.36 -19.55 1.89
C ALA A 89 9.10 -19.31 0.55
N SER A 90 8.77 -20.10 -0.46
CA SER A 90 9.36 -19.94 -1.79
C SER A 90 9.07 -18.55 -2.39
N LYS A 91 9.91 -18.11 -3.31
CA LYS A 91 9.67 -16.87 -4.06
C LYS A 91 8.27 -16.86 -4.70
N GLU A 92 7.88 -17.96 -5.30
CA GLU A 92 6.60 -18.13 -5.99
C GLU A 92 5.42 -17.95 -5.04
N GLU A 93 5.49 -18.55 -3.84
CA GLU A 93 4.46 -18.43 -2.81
C GLU A 93 4.36 -16.98 -2.29
N LEU A 94 5.51 -16.35 -2.00
CA LEU A 94 5.56 -14.98 -1.51
C LEU A 94 5.07 -13.97 -2.54
N VAL A 95 5.48 -14.10 -3.81
CA VAL A 95 5.01 -13.24 -4.91
C VAL A 95 3.51 -13.44 -5.14
N SER A 96 3.01 -14.67 -5.08
CA SER A 96 1.58 -14.95 -5.22
C SER A 96 0.76 -14.31 -4.10
N ALA A 97 1.22 -14.43 -2.86
CA ALA A 97 0.57 -13.82 -1.70
C ALA A 97 0.56 -12.29 -1.80
N LEU A 98 1.69 -11.69 -2.19
CA LEU A 98 1.80 -10.24 -2.40
C LEU A 98 0.81 -9.78 -3.48
N LYS A 99 0.80 -10.43 -4.66
CA LYS A 99 -0.12 -10.09 -5.75
C LYS A 99 -1.59 -10.14 -5.32
N GLY A 100 -1.98 -11.19 -4.60
CA GLY A 100 -3.34 -11.33 -4.09
C GLY A 100 -3.73 -10.19 -3.14
N SER A 101 -2.84 -9.85 -2.20
CA SER A 101 -3.07 -8.76 -1.24
C SER A 101 -3.11 -7.37 -1.91
N LEU A 102 -2.22 -7.11 -2.88
CA LEU A 102 -2.20 -5.87 -3.64
C LEU A 102 -3.47 -5.70 -4.49
N THR A 103 -3.93 -6.76 -5.15
CA THR A 103 -5.21 -6.75 -5.90
C THR A 103 -6.38 -6.41 -4.98
N PHE A 104 -6.43 -6.98 -3.78
CA PHE A 104 -7.45 -6.65 -2.79
C PHE A 104 -7.40 -5.17 -2.39
N CYS A 105 -6.20 -4.61 -2.17
CA CYS A 105 -6.01 -3.20 -1.86
C CYS A 105 -6.48 -2.29 -3.01
N GLU A 106 -6.16 -2.61 -4.26
CA GLU A 106 -6.67 -1.86 -5.42
C GLU A 106 -8.20 -1.81 -5.44
N GLN A 107 -8.84 -2.96 -5.21
CA GLN A 107 -10.30 -3.06 -5.17
C GLN A 107 -10.91 -2.28 -3.99
N ALA A 108 -10.24 -2.27 -2.84
CA ALA A 108 -10.69 -1.53 -1.66
C ALA A 108 -10.60 -0.02 -1.89
N VAL A 109 -9.46 0.47 -2.36
CA VAL A 109 -9.22 1.90 -2.60
C VAL A 109 -10.08 2.43 -3.75
N ALA A 110 -10.30 1.64 -4.81
CA ALA A 110 -11.14 2.04 -5.94
C ALA A 110 -12.59 2.37 -5.55
N LYS A 111 -13.08 1.86 -4.42
CA LYS A 111 -14.43 2.12 -3.92
C LYS A 111 -14.52 3.37 -3.02
N VAL A 112 -13.39 3.97 -2.64
CA VAL A 112 -13.35 5.14 -1.77
C VAL A 112 -13.57 6.41 -2.58
N ASN A 113 -14.42 7.30 -2.09
CA ASN A 113 -14.57 8.67 -2.58
C ASN A 113 -14.32 9.66 -1.43
N ASP A 114 -14.15 10.94 -1.74
CA ASP A 114 -13.78 11.98 -0.76
C ASP A 114 -14.79 12.11 0.38
N GLY A 115 -16.09 11.91 0.12
CA GLY A 115 -17.13 11.93 1.15
C GLY A 115 -17.00 10.80 2.19
N MET A 116 -16.26 9.73 1.87
CA MET A 116 -16.04 8.60 2.77
C MET A 116 -14.82 8.76 3.68
N LEU A 117 -13.92 9.72 3.40
CA LEU A 117 -12.61 9.83 4.08
C LEU A 117 -12.74 10.08 5.59
N ALA A 118 -13.71 10.89 6.01
CA ALA A 118 -14.00 11.15 7.43
C ALA A 118 -14.79 10.03 8.12
N GLY A 119 -15.28 9.03 7.36
CA GLY A 119 -16.07 7.93 7.88
C GLY A 119 -15.28 7.07 8.89
N SER A 120 -15.96 6.62 9.96
CA SER A 120 -15.35 5.79 11.00
C SER A 120 -15.09 4.37 10.51
N VAL A 121 -13.89 3.86 10.81
CA VAL A 121 -13.45 2.48 10.56
C VAL A 121 -12.74 1.93 11.79
N THR A 122 -12.53 0.60 11.82
CA THR A 122 -11.63 -0.02 12.79
C THR A 122 -10.29 -0.30 12.11
N TYR A 123 -9.20 0.22 12.66
CA TYR A 123 -7.85 0.05 12.14
C TYR A 123 -6.92 -0.38 13.28
N TYR A 124 -6.25 -1.52 13.16
CA TYR A 124 -5.48 -2.19 14.23
C TYR A 124 -6.23 -2.24 15.58
N GLY A 125 -7.52 -2.58 15.52
CA GLY A 125 -8.38 -2.68 16.72
C GLY A 125 -8.80 -1.34 17.35
N GLN A 126 -8.39 -0.21 16.78
CA GLN A 126 -8.73 1.13 17.23
C GLN A 126 -9.74 1.79 16.29
N ARG A 127 -10.58 2.67 16.87
CA ARG A 127 -11.44 3.53 16.06
C ARG A 127 -10.62 4.60 15.37
N ALA A 128 -10.75 4.73 14.05
CA ALA A 128 -10.06 5.71 13.24
C ALA A 128 -10.99 6.29 12.17
N THR A 129 -10.54 7.33 11.47
CA THR A 129 -11.16 7.76 10.20
C THR A 129 -10.60 6.95 9.05
N ARG A 130 -11.36 6.79 7.95
CA ARG A 130 -10.93 6.01 6.77
C ARG A 130 -9.66 6.56 6.12
N VAL A 131 -9.37 7.86 6.28
CA VAL A 131 -8.12 8.44 5.79
C VAL A 131 -6.89 7.87 6.51
N SER A 132 -7.02 7.43 7.77
CA SER A 132 -5.88 6.90 8.54
C SER A 132 -5.27 5.63 7.91
N PRO A 133 -6.02 4.57 7.60
CA PRO A 133 -5.45 3.41 6.91
C PRO A 133 -5.00 3.74 5.47
N LEU A 134 -5.57 4.73 4.79
CA LEU A 134 -5.07 5.18 3.48
C LEU A 134 -3.67 5.81 3.60
N ILE A 135 -3.43 6.64 4.61
CA ILE A 135 -2.11 7.22 4.89
C ILE A 135 -1.14 6.10 5.28
N GLY A 136 -1.54 5.20 6.20
CA GLY A 136 -0.72 4.06 6.60
C GLY A 136 -0.29 3.18 5.42
N LEU A 137 -1.20 2.95 4.46
CA LEU A 137 -0.87 2.23 3.22
C LEU A 137 0.20 2.94 2.39
N VAL A 138 0.11 4.27 2.27
CA VAL A 138 1.10 5.08 1.53
C VAL A 138 2.47 5.02 2.22
N GLU A 139 2.50 5.15 3.54
CA GLU A 139 3.73 5.08 4.34
C GLU A 139 4.39 3.70 4.22
N ASP A 140 3.63 2.64 4.46
CA ASP A 140 4.12 1.25 4.42
C ASP A 140 4.68 0.87 3.03
N TRP A 141 3.92 1.12 1.97
CA TRP A 141 4.34 0.76 0.62
C TRP A 141 5.55 1.57 0.15
N SER A 142 5.63 2.86 0.51
CA SER A 142 6.77 3.71 0.15
C SER A 142 8.04 3.31 0.88
N ASP A 143 7.96 3.02 2.19
CA ASP A 143 9.11 2.58 2.99
C ASP A 143 9.62 1.22 2.48
N HIS A 144 8.73 0.24 2.34
CA HIS A 144 9.12 -1.09 1.91
C HIS A 144 9.60 -1.12 0.46
N TYR A 145 9.02 -0.34 -0.46
CA TYR A 145 9.57 -0.22 -1.80
C TYR A 145 11.01 0.34 -1.79
N SER A 146 11.27 1.34 -0.96
CA SER A 146 12.61 1.92 -0.82
C SER A 146 13.62 0.88 -0.32
N GLN A 147 13.23 0.05 0.66
CA GLN A 147 14.06 -1.06 1.15
C GLN A 147 14.31 -2.10 0.05
N LEU A 148 13.25 -2.57 -0.63
CA LEU A 148 13.36 -3.54 -1.72
C LEU A 148 14.27 -3.02 -2.85
N ALA A 149 14.11 -1.76 -3.26
CA ALA A 149 14.94 -1.12 -4.28
C ALA A 149 16.42 -1.05 -3.87
N GLY A 150 16.68 -0.76 -2.60
CA GLY A 150 18.03 -0.82 -2.02
C GLY A 150 18.62 -2.23 -2.07
N TYR A 151 17.85 -3.25 -1.67
CA TYR A 151 18.31 -4.64 -1.67
C TYR A 151 18.57 -5.17 -3.10
N LEU A 152 17.72 -4.79 -4.06
CA LEU A 152 17.95 -5.10 -5.48
C LEU A 152 19.30 -4.56 -5.94
N ARG A 153 19.59 -3.26 -5.69
CA ARG A 153 20.87 -2.64 -6.08
C ARG A 153 22.07 -3.34 -5.45
N LEU A 154 21.97 -3.71 -4.17
CA LEU A 154 23.04 -4.45 -3.48
C LEU A 154 23.26 -5.86 -4.02
N ASN A 155 22.31 -6.39 -4.79
CA ASN A 155 22.42 -7.67 -5.51
C ASN A 155 22.60 -7.48 -7.03
N ASN A 156 23.05 -6.31 -7.48
CA ASN A 156 23.28 -5.97 -8.89
C ASN A 156 22.03 -6.10 -9.77
N VAL A 157 20.85 -5.90 -9.19
CA VAL A 157 19.57 -5.88 -9.90
C VAL A 157 19.06 -4.44 -9.95
N LEU A 158 18.74 -3.95 -11.16
CA LEU A 158 18.20 -2.62 -11.32
C LEU A 158 16.73 -2.60 -10.84
N PRO A 159 16.34 -1.72 -9.88
CA PRO A 159 14.98 -1.66 -9.40
C PRO A 159 14.01 -1.11 -10.48
N PRO A 160 12.70 -1.42 -10.39
CA PRO A 160 11.70 -1.04 -11.39
C PRO A 160 11.69 0.45 -11.74
N THR A 161 11.72 1.34 -10.76
CA THR A 161 11.72 2.80 -11.00
C THR A 161 12.96 3.28 -11.75
N ALA A 162 14.12 2.65 -11.52
CA ALA A 162 15.33 2.98 -12.27
C ALA A 162 15.28 2.46 -13.73
N LYS A 163 14.61 1.31 -13.99
CA LYS A 163 14.40 0.79 -15.34
C LYS A 163 13.46 1.70 -16.16
N ASN A 164 12.47 2.29 -15.50
CA ASN A 164 11.46 3.14 -16.14
C ASN A 164 11.89 4.61 -16.26
N GLY A 165 13.07 4.98 -15.77
CA GLY A 165 13.53 6.37 -15.79
C GLY A 165 12.81 7.29 -14.78
N GLU A 166 12.20 6.72 -13.75
CA GLU A 166 11.45 7.41 -12.69
C GLU A 166 12.34 7.79 -11.49
N MET A 167 13.60 8.17 -11.76
CA MET A 167 14.56 8.62 -10.72
C MET A 167 14.55 10.13 -10.56
#